data_245353cb868474109fa1b9146d2e561a
#
_entry.id   245353cb868474109fa1b9146d2e561a
#
_cell.length_a   1.000
_cell.length_b   1.000
_cell.length_c   1.000
_cell.angle_alpha   90.00
_cell.angle_beta   90.00
_cell.angle_gamma   90.00
#
_symmetry.space_group_name_H-M   'P 1'
#
loop_
_entity.id
_entity.type
_entity.pdbx_description
1 polymer ?
#
loop_
_entity_poly.entity_id
_entity_poly.type
_entity_poly.pdbx_seq_one_letter_code
_entity_poly.pdbx_strand_id
1 'polypeptide(L)' 'MVTPEQVKKYIADGLTCEHVEVAGDGAHFEAVIVSAAFAGKNKVQQHQIVYKALGDRMREEIHALSMQTLTPEQW' A
#
# COMPACT_ATOMS: atom_id res chain seq x y z
N MET A 1 -11.11 -9.05 -11.92
CA MET A 1 -11.11 -8.53 -10.53
C MET A 1 -9.72 -8.70 -9.95
N VAL A 2 -9.17 -7.68 -9.32
CA VAL A 2 -7.83 -7.75 -8.73
C VAL A 2 -7.87 -8.53 -7.41
N THR A 3 -6.81 -9.29 -7.13
CA THR A 3 -6.69 -10.08 -5.90
C THR A 3 -5.80 -9.37 -4.89
N PRO A 4 -5.87 -9.74 -3.59
CA PRO A 4 -4.95 -9.18 -2.60
C PRO A 4 -3.48 -9.41 -2.97
N GLU A 5 -3.14 -10.56 -3.56
CA GLU A 5 -1.77 -10.86 -4.00
C GLU A 5 -1.31 -9.90 -5.10
N GLN A 6 -2.21 -9.54 -6.01
CA GLN A 6 -1.89 -8.57 -7.07
C GLN A 6 -1.69 -7.17 -6.49
N VAL A 7 -2.53 -6.75 -5.54
CA VAL A 7 -2.36 -5.45 -4.88
C VAL A 7 -1.02 -5.40 -4.14
N LYS A 8 -0.68 -6.47 -3.43
CA LYS A 8 0.62 -6.58 -2.74
C LYS A 8 1.77 -6.42 -3.74
N LYS A 9 1.69 -7.10 -4.88
CA LYS A 9 2.73 -7.03 -5.91
C LYS A 9 2.86 -5.62 -6.46
N TYR A 10 1.74 -4.95 -6.73
CA TYR A 10 1.77 -3.58 -7.24
C TYR A 10 2.45 -2.63 -6.27
N ILE A 11 2.16 -2.76 -4.97
CA ILE A 11 2.80 -1.93 -3.96
C ILE A 11 4.31 -2.22 -3.91
N ALA A 12 4.69 -3.50 -3.87
CA ALA A 12 6.07 -3.91 -3.77
C ALA A 12 6.89 -3.51 -5.00
N ASP A 13 6.28 -3.51 -6.18
CA ASP A 13 6.96 -3.12 -7.41
C ASP A 13 7.23 -1.61 -7.45
N GLY A 14 6.35 -0.81 -6.86
CA GLY A 14 6.46 0.65 -6.90
C GLY A 14 7.11 1.29 -5.67
N LEU A 15 7.33 0.52 -4.61
CA LEU A 15 7.86 1.03 -3.35
C LEU A 15 8.67 -0.05 -2.65
N THR A 16 9.89 0.30 -2.25
CA THR A 16 10.72 -0.62 -1.46
C THR A 16 10.14 -0.77 -0.06
N CYS A 17 9.68 -1.96 0.27
CA CYS A 17 9.03 -2.24 1.55
C CYS A 17 9.76 -3.35 2.29
N GLU A 18 9.80 -3.25 3.62
CA GLU A 18 10.29 -4.32 4.48
C GLU A 18 9.21 -5.37 4.70
N HIS A 19 7.95 -4.94 4.66
CA HIS A 19 6.83 -5.85 4.84
C HIS A 19 5.61 -5.26 4.15
N VAL A 20 4.83 -6.12 3.49
CA VAL A 20 3.53 -5.76 2.91
C VAL A 20 2.58 -6.91 3.13
N GLU A 21 1.44 -6.62 3.72
CA GLU A 21 0.34 -7.57 3.84
C GLU A 21 -0.90 -6.94 3.24
N VAL A 22 -1.64 -7.70 2.43
CA VAL A 22 -2.90 -7.24 1.85
C VAL A 22 -3.94 -8.33 2.03
N ALA A 23 -5.12 -7.93 2.49
CA ALA A 23 -6.29 -8.79 2.58
C ALA A 23 -7.47 -8.07 1.94
N GLY A 24 -8.48 -8.80 1.53
CA GLY A 24 -9.67 -8.19 0.96
C GLY A 24 -10.52 -9.17 0.16
N ASP A 25 -11.69 -8.68 -0.27
CA ASP A 25 -12.69 -9.47 -0.98
C ASP A 25 -12.78 -9.14 -2.48
N GLY A 26 -11.85 -8.33 -3.00
CA GLY A 26 -11.86 -7.90 -4.39
C GLY A 26 -12.46 -6.52 -4.59
N ALA A 27 -13.38 -6.10 -3.75
CA ALA A 27 -13.94 -4.75 -3.79
C ALA A 27 -13.29 -3.85 -2.75
N HIS A 28 -12.99 -4.38 -1.59
CA HIS A 28 -12.42 -3.64 -0.47
C HIS A 28 -11.15 -4.35 -0.01
N PHE A 29 -10.04 -3.61 0.03
CA PHE A 29 -8.74 -4.15 0.44
C PHE A 29 -8.24 -3.44 1.69
N GLU A 30 -7.49 -4.17 2.51
CA GLU A 30 -6.79 -3.64 3.66
C GLU A 30 -5.31 -4.01 3.55
N ALA A 31 -4.43 -3.04 3.72
CA ALA A 31 -3.00 -3.25 3.59
C ALA A 31 -2.25 -2.77 4.83
N VAL A 32 -1.21 -3.53 5.20
CA VAL A 32 -0.21 -3.09 6.17
C VAL A 32 1.10 -2.97 5.40
N ILE A 33 1.69 -1.78 5.42
CA ILE A 33 2.86 -1.48 4.61
C ILE A 33 3.95 -0.89 5.50
N VAL A 34 5.11 -1.54 5.52
CA VAL A 34 6.26 -1.12 6.30
C VAL A 34 7.38 -0.70 5.36
N SER A 35 7.80 0.55 5.45
CA SER A 35 8.83 1.07 4.56
C SER A 35 9.64 2.18 5.24
N ALA A 36 10.95 2.17 5.02
CA ALA A 36 11.83 3.24 5.45
C ALA A 36 11.50 4.58 4.76
N ALA A 37 10.85 4.53 3.61
CA ALA A 37 10.44 5.73 2.87
C ALA A 37 9.41 6.57 3.64
N PHE A 38 8.76 6.00 4.65
CA PHE A 38 7.77 6.70 5.47
C PHE A 38 8.38 7.51 6.60
N ALA A 39 9.68 7.35 6.86
CA ALA A 39 10.34 8.04 7.96
C ALA A 39 10.29 9.55 7.79
N GLY A 40 9.94 10.26 8.87
CA GLY A 40 9.86 11.72 8.85
C GLY A 40 8.64 12.29 8.15
N LYS A 41 7.68 11.45 7.75
CA LYS A 41 6.49 11.88 7.02
C LYS A 41 5.23 11.64 7.85
N ASN A 42 4.24 12.53 7.71
CA ASN A 42 2.94 12.34 8.36
C ASN A 42 2.11 11.29 7.58
N LYS A 43 0.98 10.91 8.15
CA LYS A 43 0.15 9.85 7.55
C LYS A 43 -0.37 10.22 6.16
N VAL A 44 -0.73 11.47 5.93
CA VAL A 44 -1.18 11.91 4.61
C VAL A 44 -0.08 11.72 3.57
N GLN A 45 1.14 12.13 3.91
CA GLN A 45 2.29 11.98 3.02
C GLN A 45 2.63 10.52 2.77
N GLN A 46 2.56 9.68 3.81
CA GLN A 46 2.80 8.24 3.68
C GLN A 46 1.79 7.59 2.74
N HIS A 47 0.52 7.94 2.89
CA HIS A 47 -0.53 7.41 2.01
C HIS A 47 -0.35 7.88 0.57
N GLN A 48 0.08 9.11 0.35
CA GLN A 48 0.38 9.63 -0.97
C GLN A 48 1.52 8.86 -1.65
N ILE A 49 2.52 8.45 -0.88
CA ILE A 49 3.62 7.62 -1.40
C ILE A 49 3.07 6.30 -1.92
N VAL A 50 2.17 5.66 -1.19
CA VAL A 50 1.55 4.40 -1.60
C VAL A 50 0.69 4.59 -2.84
N TYR A 51 -0.16 5.62 -2.87
CA TYR A 51 -0.98 5.91 -4.05
C TYR A 51 -0.13 6.16 -5.28
N LYS A 52 0.98 6.86 -5.13
CA LYS A 52 1.90 7.10 -6.24
C LYS A 52 2.53 5.80 -6.72
N ALA A 53 2.87 4.90 -5.81
CA ALA A 53 3.41 3.58 -6.17
C ALA A 53 2.38 2.75 -6.95
N LEU A 54 1.11 2.84 -6.58
CA LEU A 54 0.03 2.13 -7.28
C LEU A 54 -0.31 2.78 -8.62
N GLY A 55 -0.17 4.10 -8.73
CA GLY A 55 -0.45 4.83 -9.96
C GLY A 55 -1.88 4.67 -10.42
N ASP A 56 -2.06 4.42 -11.72
CA ASP A 56 -3.39 4.28 -12.33
C ASP A 56 -4.14 3.06 -11.83
N ARG A 57 -3.46 2.07 -11.26
CA ARG A 57 -4.12 0.87 -10.74
C ARG A 57 -5.08 1.18 -9.60
N MET A 58 -4.76 2.19 -8.78
CA MET A 58 -5.66 2.62 -7.71
C MET A 58 -6.99 3.11 -8.28
N ARG A 59 -6.95 3.80 -9.43
CA ARG A 59 -8.15 4.34 -10.05
C ARG A 59 -8.90 3.30 -10.87
N GLU A 60 -8.19 2.42 -11.56
CA GLU A 60 -8.77 1.54 -12.57
C GLU A 60 -9.08 0.14 -12.05
N GLU A 61 -8.29 -0.37 -11.10
CA GLU A 61 -8.38 -1.76 -10.66
C GLU A 61 -8.79 -1.93 -9.20
N ILE A 62 -8.46 -0.97 -8.35
CA ILE A 62 -8.68 -1.07 -6.91
C ILE A 62 -9.85 -0.17 -6.53
N HIS A 63 -10.97 -0.77 -6.12
CA HIS A 63 -12.17 -0.02 -5.79
C HIS A 63 -12.00 0.76 -4.48
N ALA A 64 -11.54 0.11 -3.42
CA ALA A 64 -11.32 0.73 -2.13
C ALA A 64 -10.11 0.11 -1.44
N LEU A 65 -9.27 0.94 -0.84
CA LEU A 65 -8.07 0.49 -0.13
C LEU A 65 -7.93 1.27 1.17
N SER A 66 -7.97 0.54 2.29
CA SER A 66 -7.59 1.05 3.60
C SER A 66 -6.15 0.61 3.87
N MET A 67 -5.33 1.48 4.44
CA MET A 67 -3.95 1.13 4.68
C MET A 67 -3.45 1.61 6.03
N GLN A 68 -2.53 0.83 6.60
CA GLN A 68 -1.74 1.20 7.75
C GLN A 68 -0.29 1.29 7.28
N THR A 69 0.32 2.45 7.46
CA THR A 69 1.70 2.70 7.03
C THR A 69 2.57 2.85 8.27
N LEU A 70 3.70 2.15 8.26
CA LEU A 70 4.62 2.10 9.41
C LEU A 70 6.05 2.24 8.91
N THR A 71 6.89 2.88 9.74
CA THR A 71 8.33 2.79 9.55
C THR A 71 8.83 1.46 10.10
N PRO A 72 10.04 1.01 9.72
CA PRO A 72 10.61 -0.21 10.31
C PRO A 72 10.71 -0.17 11.83
N GLU A 73 10.96 1.00 12.41
CA GLU A 73 11.02 1.14 13.86
C GLU A 73 9.66 0.98 14.53
N GLN A 74 8.59 1.29 13.84
CA GLN A 74 7.23 1.14 14.36
C GLN A 74 6.70 -0.28 14.20
N TRP A 75 7.32 -1.03 13.32
CA TRP A 75 6.94 -2.41 13.04
C TRP A 75 7.50 -3.36 14.10
#